data_dbd9ab78fed7a449d1a2540cde7c114c
#
_entry.id   dbd9ab78fed7a449d1a2540cde7c114c
#
_cell.length_a   1.000
_cell.length_b   1.000
_cell.length_c   1.000
_cell.angle_alpha   90.00
_cell.angle_beta   90.00
_cell.angle_gamma   90.00
#
_symmetry.space_group_name_H-M   'P 1'
#
loop_
_entity.id
_entity.type
_entity.pdbx_description
1 polymer ?
#
loop_
_entity_poly.entity_id
_entity_poly.type
_entity_poly.pdbx_seq_one_letter_code
_entity_poly.pdbx_strand_id
1 'polypeptide(L)'
;MELFRRTLAGLLMLVVAVSVGICVQGKFIDAVRLPTHTRVIGATYTTLSDPFYETINDEIQMQIKSNGDLLLVRDPGQDQERQNQEIEDMLNKGIELLIVNPVDYVGVTPALEKAREKGVPVILIDSKVDDPELVTCTITSNNYGAGLLDARHLISQTKSARIVLLSNSDSFSSWDRLSGFCQTLTKSGNDYRILELRDCGGELNRAMRAMVQLLETFPRIDVVMAVNEQAALGAMAALEEKGVLSSTLVYSVDGSPEAKALISEGLMTATSAQSPLRIGRMAAEVVYEILEGKPYLTNIVVPVNQITQEDILRYGTGGWQ
;
A
#
# COMPACT_ATOMS: atom_id res chain seq x y z
N MET A 1 -56.72 -51.37 0.53
CA MET A 1 -56.43 -49.92 0.66
C MET A 1 -55.09 -49.62 1.36
N GLU A 2 -54.75 -50.36 2.40
CA GLU A 2 -53.49 -50.09 3.13
C GLU A 2 -52.21 -50.44 2.38
N LEU A 3 -52.22 -51.51 1.58
CA LEU A 3 -51.07 -51.89 0.73
C LEU A 3 -50.78 -50.86 -0.34
N PHE A 4 -51.82 -50.28 -0.96
CA PHE A 4 -51.72 -49.23 -1.98
C PHE A 4 -51.16 -47.91 -1.38
N ARG A 5 -51.56 -47.57 -0.15
CA ARG A 5 -51.00 -46.39 0.56
C ARG A 5 -49.51 -46.55 0.90
N ARG A 6 -49.07 -47.75 1.27
CA ARG A 6 -47.65 -48.04 1.60
C ARG A 6 -46.77 -48.03 0.36
N THR A 7 -47.26 -48.54 -0.79
CA THR A 7 -46.51 -48.49 -2.07
C THR A 7 -46.42 -47.06 -2.58
N LEU A 8 -47.49 -46.26 -2.48
CA LEU A 8 -47.50 -44.85 -2.90
C LEU A 8 -46.56 -43.99 -2.06
N ALA A 9 -46.54 -44.20 -0.73
CA ALA A 9 -45.63 -43.52 0.21
C ALA A 9 -44.17 -43.89 -0.07
N GLY A 10 -43.86 -45.15 -0.38
CA GLY A 10 -42.53 -45.59 -0.78
C GLY A 10 -42.03 -44.97 -2.09
N LEU A 11 -42.92 -44.88 -3.06
CA LEU A 11 -42.59 -44.22 -4.35
C LEU A 11 -42.33 -42.72 -4.15
N LEU A 12 -43.15 -42.05 -3.34
CA LEU A 12 -42.95 -40.62 -3.02
C LEU A 12 -41.63 -40.33 -2.33
N MET A 13 -41.24 -41.17 -1.36
CA MET A 13 -39.94 -41.05 -0.68
C MET A 13 -38.77 -41.31 -1.63
N LEU A 14 -38.89 -42.23 -2.58
CA LEU A 14 -37.85 -42.49 -3.56
C LEU A 14 -37.66 -41.28 -4.50
N VAL A 15 -38.78 -40.67 -4.98
CA VAL A 15 -38.74 -39.46 -5.82
C VAL A 15 -38.11 -38.29 -5.08
N VAL A 16 -38.45 -38.08 -3.80
CA VAL A 16 -37.86 -37.02 -2.99
C VAL A 16 -36.33 -37.29 -2.75
N ALA A 17 -35.95 -38.52 -2.48
CA ALA A 17 -34.54 -38.89 -2.26
C ALA A 17 -33.70 -38.69 -3.55
N VAL A 18 -34.27 -39.06 -4.74
CA VAL A 18 -33.61 -38.84 -6.02
C VAL A 18 -33.51 -37.35 -6.34
N SER A 19 -34.58 -36.57 -6.08
CA SER A 19 -34.59 -35.11 -6.32
C SER A 19 -33.57 -34.38 -5.42
N VAL A 20 -33.47 -34.77 -4.14
CA VAL A 20 -32.47 -34.23 -3.21
C VAL A 20 -31.05 -34.64 -3.64
N GLY A 21 -30.86 -35.90 -4.09
CA GLY A 21 -29.59 -36.38 -4.62
C GLY A 21 -29.13 -35.59 -5.84
N ILE A 22 -30.04 -35.31 -6.79
CA ILE A 22 -29.75 -34.51 -7.98
C ILE A 22 -29.44 -33.06 -7.62
N CYS A 23 -30.15 -32.43 -6.66
CA CYS A 23 -29.89 -31.09 -6.20
C CYS A 23 -28.56 -30.99 -5.45
N VAL A 24 -28.19 -32.01 -4.67
CA VAL A 24 -26.90 -32.05 -3.95
C VAL A 24 -25.75 -32.28 -4.93
N GLN A 25 -25.89 -33.20 -5.89
CA GLN A 25 -24.91 -33.39 -6.95
C GLN A 25 -24.75 -32.14 -7.84
N GLY A 26 -25.86 -31.46 -8.21
CA GLY A 26 -25.81 -30.21 -8.97
C GLY A 26 -25.01 -29.14 -8.23
N LYS A 27 -25.27 -28.93 -6.94
CA LYS A 27 -24.50 -27.97 -6.12
C LYS A 27 -23.04 -28.40 -5.90
N PHE A 28 -22.74 -29.69 -5.82
CA PHE A 28 -21.37 -30.19 -5.73
C PHE A 28 -20.61 -30.05 -7.06
N ILE A 29 -21.27 -30.23 -8.20
CA ILE A 29 -20.66 -30.06 -9.52
C ILE A 29 -20.39 -28.58 -9.82
N ASP A 30 -21.29 -27.67 -9.39
CA ASP A 30 -21.03 -26.21 -9.49
C ASP A 30 -19.94 -25.73 -8.53
N ALA A 31 -19.72 -26.40 -7.39
CA ALA A 31 -18.65 -26.09 -6.43
C ALA A 31 -17.26 -26.64 -6.85
N VAL A 32 -17.18 -27.53 -7.84
CA VAL A 32 -15.97 -28.12 -8.40
C VAL A 32 -15.79 -27.75 -9.88
N ARG A 33 -16.24 -26.58 -10.29
CA ARG A 33 -15.71 -25.99 -11.52
C ARG A 33 -14.29 -25.53 -11.24
N LEU A 34 -13.34 -26.41 -11.51
CA LEU A 34 -11.96 -25.97 -11.76
C LEU A 34 -12.02 -24.89 -12.85
N PRO A 35 -11.40 -23.73 -12.66
CA PRO A 35 -11.38 -22.72 -13.70
C PRO A 35 -10.82 -23.37 -14.97
N THR A 36 -11.56 -23.27 -16.06
CA THR A 36 -11.18 -23.85 -17.38
C THR A 36 -9.99 -23.11 -17.99
N HIS A 37 -9.52 -22.05 -17.37
CA HIS A 37 -8.41 -21.19 -17.76
C HIS A 37 -7.76 -20.61 -16.51
N THR A 38 -6.44 -20.81 -16.37
CA THR A 38 -5.62 -20.18 -15.36
C THR A 38 -5.29 -18.76 -15.82
N ARG A 39 -5.78 -17.77 -15.11
CA ARG A 39 -5.51 -16.35 -15.40
C ARG A 39 -4.09 -16.01 -14.99
N VAL A 40 -3.48 -15.07 -15.71
CA VAL A 40 -2.15 -14.54 -15.38
C VAL A 40 -2.29 -13.04 -15.09
N ILE A 41 -2.03 -12.65 -13.86
CA ILE A 41 -2.05 -11.27 -13.39
C ILE A 41 -0.61 -10.77 -13.29
N GLY A 42 -0.30 -9.61 -13.85
CA GLY A 42 1.00 -8.96 -13.69
C GLY A 42 1.01 -8.06 -12.45
N ALA A 43 2.14 -8.00 -11.75
CA ALA A 43 2.35 -7.06 -10.66
C ALA A 43 3.77 -6.49 -10.69
N THR A 44 3.90 -5.18 -10.48
CA THR A 44 5.18 -4.49 -10.33
C THR A 44 5.07 -3.37 -9.29
N TYR A 45 6.16 -3.15 -8.58
CA TYR A 45 6.25 -2.22 -7.46
C TYR A 45 7.44 -1.28 -7.67
N THR A 46 7.56 -0.24 -6.85
CA THR A 46 8.76 0.60 -6.82
C THR A 46 9.99 -0.25 -6.51
N THR A 47 9.90 -1.07 -5.45
CA THR A 47 10.87 -2.10 -5.10
C THR A 47 10.27 -3.08 -4.08
N LEU A 48 10.62 -4.36 -4.17
CA LEU A 48 10.25 -5.37 -3.17
C LEU A 48 11.25 -5.45 -1.99
N SER A 49 12.32 -4.68 -2.02
CA SER A 49 13.20 -4.54 -0.85
C SER A 49 12.58 -3.70 0.27
N ASP A 50 11.48 -2.98 0.00
CA ASP A 50 10.68 -2.31 1.00
C ASP A 50 9.65 -3.28 1.60
N PRO A 51 9.68 -3.56 2.92
CA PRO A 51 8.76 -4.48 3.59
C PRO A 51 7.27 -4.12 3.42
N PHE A 52 6.95 -2.85 3.15
CA PHE A 52 5.59 -2.41 2.87
C PHE A 52 5.05 -3.04 1.59
N TYR A 53 5.81 -2.94 0.48
CA TYR A 53 5.42 -3.52 -0.80
C TYR A 53 5.53 -5.04 -0.82
N GLU A 54 6.52 -5.62 -0.12
CA GLU A 54 6.61 -7.07 0.07
C GLU A 54 5.33 -7.61 0.74
N THR A 55 4.85 -6.95 1.80
CA THR A 55 3.62 -7.34 2.50
C THR A 55 2.37 -7.24 1.60
N ILE A 56 2.25 -6.19 0.79
CA ILE A 56 1.15 -6.04 -0.18
C ILE A 56 1.21 -7.17 -1.22
N ASN A 57 2.41 -7.43 -1.78
CA ASN A 57 2.61 -8.47 -2.78
C ASN A 57 2.24 -9.85 -2.24
N ASP A 58 2.68 -10.19 -1.03
CA ASP A 58 2.41 -11.49 -0.42
C ASP A 58 0.91 -11.72 -0.20
N GLU A 59 0.20 -10.69 0.25
CA GLU A 59 -1.25 -10.75 0.43
C GLU A 59 -1.97 -10.93 -0.93
N ILE A 60 -1.57 -10.19 -1.97
CA ILE A 60 -2.11 -10.35 -3.33
C ILE A 60 -1.80 -11.75 -3.85
N GLN A 61 -0.56 -12.21 -3.73
CA GLN A 61 -0.13 -13.53 -4.21
C GLN A 61 -0.92 -14.66 -3.54
N MET A 62 -1.13 -14.56 -2.23
CA MET A 62 -1.92 -15.54 -1.49
C MET A 62 -3.36 -15.62 -2.03
N GLN A 63 -4.02 -14.48 -2.27
CA GLN A 63 -5.38 -14.43 -2.78
C GLN A 63 -5.48 -14.93 -4.23
N ILE A 64 -4.58 -14.50 -5.12
CA ILE A 64 -4.53 -14.93 -6.52
C ILE A 64 -4.30 -16.44 -6.61
N LYS A 65 -3.33 -16.96 -5.85
CA LYS A 65 -3.03 -18.40 -5.80
C LYS A 65 -4.19 -19.22 -5.24
N SER A 66 -4.94 -18.71 -4.27
CA SER A 66 -6.11 -19.40 -3.69
C SER A 66 -7.24 -19.61 -4.70
N ASN A 67 -7.32 -18.75 -5.72
CA ASN A 67 -8.26 -18.86 -6.84
C ASN A 67 -7.74 -19.75 -7.98
N GLY A 68 -6.53 -20.33 -7.87
CA GLY A 68 -5.92 -21.18 -8.89
C GLY A 68 -5.26 -20.42 -10.04
N ASP A 69 -5.06 -19.11 -9.90
CA ASP A 69 -4.47 -18.21 -10.87
C ASP A 69 -2.98 -17.91 -10.55
N LEU A 70 -2.28 -17.25 -11.46
CA LEU A 70 -0.86 -16.95 -11.35
C LEU A 70 -0.64 -15.44 -11.21
N LEU A 71 0.21 -15.05 -10.26
CA LEU A 71 0.75 -13.70 -10.15
C LEU A 71 2.18 -13.67 -10.72
N LEU A 72 2.37 -12.91 -11.80
CA LEU A 72 3.67 -12.66 -12.42
C LEU A 72 4.25 -11.37 -11.85
N VAL A 73 5.16 -11.50 -10.89
CA VAL A 73 5.75 -10.37 -10.17
C VAL A 73 7.04 -9.90 -10.83
N ARG A 74 7.27 -8.58 -10.85
CA ARG A 74 8.50 -7.92 -11.26
C ARG A 74 8.95 -6.92 -10.21
N ASP A 75 10.26 -6.81 -10.05
CA ASP A 75 10.91 -5.85 -9.15
C ASP A 75 11.92 -5.01 -9.94
N PRO A 76 11.57 -3.79 -10.34
CA PRO A 76 12.45 -2.91 -11.07
C PRO A 76 13.59 -2.32 -10.22
N GLY A 77 13.51 -2.44 -8.89
CA GLY A 77 14.56 -1.91 -7.99
C GLY A 77 14.71 -0.39 -8.09
N GLN A 78 13.59 0.35 -8.14
CA GLN A 78 13.52 1.82 -8.26
C GLN A 78 14.03 2.38 -9.61
N ASP A 79 14.11 1.55 -10.65
CA ASP A 79 14.46 1.97 -12.00
C ASP A 79 13.18 2.05 -12.86
N GLN A 80 12.76 3.27 -13.22
CA GLN A 80 11.54 3.52 -13.99
C GLN A 80 11.63 2.95 -15.41
N GLU A 81 12.78 3.03 -16.06
CA GLU A 81 12.92 2.49 -17.40
C GLU A 81 12.81 0.96 -17.38
N ARG A 82 13.43 0.33 -16.40
CA ARG A 82 13.30 -1.11 -16.16
C ARG A 82 11.85 -1.48 -15.85
N GLN A 83 11.12 -0.69 -15.05
CA GLN A 83 9.70 -0.94 -14.79
C GLN A 83 8.90 -0.94 -16.10
N ASN A 84 9.11 0.04 -16.98
CA ASN A 84 8.43 0.13 -18.27
C ASN A 84 8.72 -1.11 -19.15
N GLN A 85 9.98 -1.56 -19.22
CA GLN A 85 10.38 -2.75 -19.97
C GLN A 85 9.75 -4.02 -19.39
N GLU A 86 9.73 -4.16 -18.07
CA GLU A 86 9.15 -5.31 -17.38
C GLU A 86 7.62 -5.37 -17.55
N ILE A 87 6.93 -4.21 -17.56
CA ILE A 87 5.49 -4.13 -17.89
C ILE A 87 5.26 -4.60 -19.33
N GLU A 88 6.05 -4.10 -20.29
CA GLU A 88 5.93 -4.53 -21.69
C GLU A 88 6.15 -6.03 -21.87
N ASP A 89 7.13 -6.59 -21.18
CA ASP A 89 7.38 -8.04 -21.15
C ASP A 89 6.20 -8.83 -20.58
N MET A 90 5.57 -8.36 -19.52
CA MET A 90 4.38 -8.98 -18.93
C MET A 90 3.19 -8.92 -19.88
N LEU A 91 2.97 -7.76 -20.51
CA LEU A 91 1.93 -7.57 -21.54
C LEU A 91 2.14 -8.51 -22.74
N ASN A 92 3.38 -8.72 -23.18
CA ASN A 92 3.72 -9.63 -24.28
C ASN A 92 3.55 -11.11 -23.89
N LYS A 93 3.61 -11.43 -22.60
CA LYS A 93 3.29 -12.77 -22.06
C LYS A 93 1.81 -13.03 -21.90
N GLY A 94 0.95 -12.03 -22.17
CA GLY A 94 -0.50 -12.16 -22.18
C GLY A 94 -1.12 -12.11 -20.77
N ILE A 95 -0.62 -11.23 -19.90
CA ILE A 95 -1.31 -10.96 -18.64
C ILE A 95 -2.71 -10.37 -18.93
N GLU A 96 -3.68 -10.70 -18.08
CA GLU A 96 -5.07 -10.30 -18.25
C GLU A 96 -5.42 -9.04 -17.44
N LEU A 97 -4.59 -8.69 -16.45
CA LEU A 97 -4.69 -7.49 -15.64
C LEU A 97 -3.29 -7.14 -15.11
N LEU A 98 -3.03 -5.86 -14.91
CA LEU A 98 -1.77 -5.33 -14.41
C LEU A 98 -1.99 -4.55 -13.10
N ILE A 99 -1.25 -4.91 -12.06
CA ILE A 99 -1.16 -4.16 -10.79
C ILE A 99 0.16 -3.39 -10.79
N VAL A 100 0.10 -2.08 -10.54
CA VAL A 100 1.28 -1.20 -10.57
C VAL A 100 1.35 -0.33 -9.32
N ASN A 101 2.50 -0.33 -8.67
CA ASN A 101 2.96 0.80 -7.88
C ASN A 101 4.08 1.48 -8.69
N PRO A 102 3.88 2.72 -9.20
CA PRO A 102 4.82 3.33 -10.11
C PRO A 102 6.09 3.79 -9.39
N VAL A 103 7.24 3.61 -10.03
CA VAL A 103 8.52 4.19 -9.58
C VAL A 103 8.46 5.72 -9.73
N ASP A 104 8.03 6.19 -10.89
CA ASP A 104 7.82 7.60 -11.22
C ASP A 104 6.40 7.76 -11.79
N TYR A 105 5.61 8.66 -11.20
CA TYR A 105 4.21 8.87 -11.55
C TYR A 105 4.00 9.43 -12.98
N VAL A 106 5.01 10.08 -13.57
CA VAL A 106 5.01 10.54 -14.95
C VAL A 106 5.67 9.51 -15.86
N GLY A 107 6.83 8.99 -15.44
CA GLY A 107 7.67 8.09 -16.22
C GLY A 107 7.04 6.74 -16.55
N VAL A 108 6.03 6.31 -15.80
CA VAL A 108 5.29 5.07 -16.06
C VAL A 108 4.27 5.19 -17.21
N THR A 109 3.89 6.41 -17.61
CA THR A 109 2.86 6.69 -18.63
C THR A 109 3.02 5.86 -19.91
N PRO A 110 4.21 5.75 -20.54
CA PRO A 110 4.35 4.98 -21.79
C PRO A 110 3.99 3.49 -21.63
N ALA A 111 4.26 2.90 -20.47
CA ALA A 111 3.92 1.51 -20.21
C ALA A 111 2.41 1.32 -19.97
N LEU A 112 1.74 2.29 -19.33
CA LEU A 112 0.29 2.29 -19.12
C LEU A 112 -0.46 2.49 -20.46
N GLU A 113 0.05 3.33 -21.36
CA GLU A 113 -0.50 3.48 -22.71
C GLU A 113 -0.46 2.15 -23.48
N LYS A 114 0.64 1.39 -23.38
CA LYS A 114 0.75 0.05 -23.99
C LYS A 114 -0.24 -0.94 -23.37
N ALA A 115 -0.48 -0.87 -22.06
CA ALA A 115 -1.51 -1.69 -21.41
C ALA A 115 -2.90 -1.36 -21.96
N ARG A 116 -3.24 -0.07 -22.09
CA ARG A 116 -4.49 0.39 -22.70
C ARG A 116 -4.65 -0.07 -24.15
N GLU A 117 -3.61 0.05 -24.98
CA GLU A 117 -3.60 -0.40 -26.37
C GLU A 117 -3.89 -1.90 -26.51
N LYS A 118 -3.41 -2.71 -25.55
CA LYS A 118 -3.65 -4.15 -25.47
C LYS A 118 -4.97 -4.52 -24.78
N GLY A 119 -5.73 -3.53 -24.27
CA GLY A 119 -6.97 -3.77 -23.54
C GLY A 119 -6.78 -4.43 -22.18
N VAL A 120 -5.58 -4.33 -21.58
CA VAL A 120 -5.25 -4.87 -20.25
C VAL A 120 -5.60 -3.82 -19.20
N PRO A 121 -6.58 -4.09 -18.30
CA PRO A 121 -6.94 -3.17 -17.23
C PRO A 121 -5.79 -3.01 -16.23
N VAL A 122 -5.69 -1.80 -15.65
CA VAL A 122 -4.63 -1.42 -14.72
C VAL A 122 -5.21 -1.06 -13.36
N ILE A 123 -4.69 -1.66 -12.30
CA ILE A 123 -4.93 -1.27 -10.90
C ILE A 123 -3.66 -0.59 -10.38
N LEU A 124 -3.79 0.67 -9.95
CA LEU A 124 -2.73 1.34 -9.19
C LEU A 124 -2.88 1.05 -7.70
N ILE A 125 -1.77 0.85 -7.04
CA ILE A 125 -1.70 0.72 -5.58
C ILE A 125 -0.75 1.74 -4.98
N ASP A 126 -1.10 2.23 -3.78
CA ASP A 126 -0.34 3.13 -2.91
C ASP A 126 -0.10 4.55 -3.45
N SER A 127 0.02 4.75 -4.75
CA SER A 127 0.27 6.05 -5.38
C SER A 127 -0.67 6.31 -6.54
N LYS A 128 -0.59 7.49 -7.14
CA LYS A 128 -1.33 7.93 -8.33
C LYS A 128 -0.35 8.14 -9.49
N VAL A 129 -0.89 8.35 -10.68
CA VAL A 129 -0.15 8.72 -11.89
C VAL A 129 -0.65 10.05 -12.44
N ASP A 130 0.12 10.66 -13.36
CA ASP A 130 -0.21 11.94 -13.97
C ASP A 130 -1.46 11.87 -14.84
N ASP A 131 -1.63 10.78 -15.61
CA ASP A 131 -2.81 10.54 -16.43
C ASP A 131 -3.72 9.44 -15.81
N PRO A 132 -4.74 9.82 -15.02
CA PRO A 132 -5.64 8.86 -14.38
C PRO A 132 -6.56 8.13 -15.38
N GLU A 133 -6.71 8.58 -16.63
CA GLU A 133 -7.54 7.92 -17.65
C GLU A 133 -6.92 6.62 -18.16
N LEU A 134 -5.62 6.40 -17.89
CA LEU A 134 -4.93 5.14 -18.18
C LEU A 134 -5.19 4.04 -17.15
N VAL A 135 -5.94 4.34 -16.09
CA VAL A 135 -6.09 3.50 -14.91
C VAL A 135 -7.53 3.07 -14.74
N THR A 136 -7.74 1.78 -14.46
CA THR A 136 -9.06 1.20 -14.23
C THR A 136 -9.52 1.41 -12.78
N CYS A 137 -8.59 1.23 -11.83
CA CYS A 137 -8.85 1.44 -10.40
C CYS A 137 -7.59 1.93 -9.69
N THR A 138 -7.76 2.80 -8.69
CA THR A 138 -6.69 3.27 -7.81
C THR A 138 -7.01 2.94 -6.36
N ILE A 139 -6.09 2.29 -5.66
CA ILE A 139 -6.21 1.92 -4.24
C ILE A 139 -5.06 2.59 -3.50
N THR A 140 -5.34 3.63 -2.73
CA THR A 140 -4.33 4.41 -2.00
C THR A 140 -4.67 4.51 -0.52
N SER A 141 -3.67 4.79 0.30
CA SER A 141 -3.89 5.29 1.65
C SER A 141 -4.34 6.76 1.64
N ASN A 142 -4.96 7.21 2.72
CA ASN A 142 -5.25 8.64 2.92
C ASN A 142 -3.94 9.40 3.21
N ASN A 143 -3.12 9.59 2.19
CA ASN A 143 -1.78 10.16 2.29
C ASN A 143 -1.81 11.60 2.84
N TYR A 144 -2.75 12.44 2.38
CA TYR A 144 -2.93 13.78 2.96
C TYR A 144 -3.28 13.71 4.45
N GLY A 145 -4.16 12.77 4.81
CA GLY A 145 -4.53 12.51 6.20
C GLY A 145 -3.35 12.05 7.06
N ALA A 146 -2.42 11.27 6.51
CA ALA A 146 -1.22 10.85 7.23
C ALA A 146 -0.37 12.05 7.66
N GLY A 147 -0.01 12.93 6.72
CA GLY A 147 0.74 14.14 7.06
C GLY A 147 -0.01 15.09 7.99
N LEU A 148 -1.33 15.17 7.84
CA LEU A 148 -2.18 15.95 8.75
C LEU A 148 -2.12 15.43 10.19
N LEU A 149 -2.15 14.09 10.38
CA LEU A 149 -2.05 13.48 11.71
C LEU A 149 -0.71 13.77 12.36
N ASP A 150 0.41 13.62 11.64
CA ASP A 150 1.75 13.90 12.14
C ASP A 150 1.91 15.38 12.52
N ALA A 151 1.38 16.29 11.69
CA ALA A 151 1.38 17.71 12.00
C ALA A 151 0.55 18.05 13.24
N ARG A 152 -0.62 17.43 13.41
CA ARG A 152 -1.46 17.63 14.61
C ARG A 152 -0.74 17.16 15.88
N HIS A 153 -0.07 16.02 15.80
CA HIS A 153 0.73 15.54 16.93
C HIS A 153 1.87 16.53 17.24
N LEU A 154 2.62 16.99 16.22
CA LEU A 154 3.65 18.01 16.42
C LEU A 154 3.10 19.28 17.08
N ILE A 155 1.94 19.76 16.65
CA ILE A 155 1.25 20.95 17.23
C ILE A 155 0.92 20.74 18.71
N SER A 156 0.63 19.51 19.12
CA SER A 156 0.39 19.18 20.54
C SER A 156 1.68 19.17 21.37
N GLN A 157 2.82 18.82 20.74
CA GLN A 157 4.11 18.72 21.42
C GLN A 157 4.82 20.07 21.61
N THR A 158 4.75 20.97 20.63
CA THR A 158 5.45 22.27 20.67
C THR A 158 4.72 23.33 19.85
N LYS A 159 5.03 24.60 20.15
CA LYS A 159 4.50 25.76 19.42
C LYS A 159 5.51 26.38 18.44
N SER A 160 6.73 25.91 18.43
CA SER A 160 7.77 26.35 17.50
C SER A 160 8.73 25.22 17.21
N ALA A 161 9.18 25.09 15.96
CA ALA A 161 10.20 24.11 15.58
C ALA A 161 10.86 24.47 14.24
N ARG A 162 12.12 24.07 14.11
CA ARG A 162 12.86 24.07 12.84
C ARG A 162 12.80 22.67 12.26
N ILE A 163 12.24 22.57 11.09
CA ILE A 163 11.77 21.32 10.49
C ILE A 163 12.54 21.06 9.19
N VAL A 164 13.02 19.86 9.03
CA VAL A 164 13.50 19.31 7.76
C VAL A 164 12.47 18.32 7.22
N LEU A 165 12.23 18.40 5.91
CA LEU A 165 11.34 17.49 5.20
C LEU A 165 12.20 16.58 4.29
N LEU A 166 12.01 15.26 4.41
CA LEU A 166 12.62 14.28 3.52
C LEU A 166 11.55 13.73 2.58
N SER A 167 11.77 13.93 1.27
CA SER A 167 10.75 13.66 0.23
C SER A 167 11.16 12.55 -0.74
N ASN A 168 10.17 12.13 -1.52
CA ASN A 168 10.35 11.44 -2.79
C ASN A 168 9.61 12.25 -3.85
N SER A 169 10.35 12.92 -4.73
CA SER A 169 9.80 13.79 -5.78
C SER A 169 9.01 13.04 -6.84
N ASP A 170 9.28 11.74 -7.00
CA ASP A 170 8.72 10.89 -8.04
C ASP A 170 7.42 10.19 -7.60
N SER A 171 6.90 10.54 -6.40
CA SER A 171 5.72 9.92 -5.80
C SER A 171 4.64 10.94 -5.41
N PHE A 172 3.41 10.75 -5.92
CA PHE A 172 2.25 11.53 -5.48
C PHE A 172 1.92 11.35 -3.99
N SER A 173 2.09 10.14 -3.45
CA SER A 173 1.85 9.89 -2.03
C SER A 173 2.76 10.72 -1.15
N SER A 174 4.02 10.93 -1.56
CA SER A 174 4.98 11.82 -0.89
C SER A 174 4.47 13.27 -0.87
N TRP A 175 4.02 13.79 -2.01
CA TRP A 175 3.47 15.14 -2.10
C TRP A 175 2.21 15.33 -1.27
N ASP A 176 1.30 14.37 -1.29
CA ASP A 176 0.07 14.42 -0.48
C ASP A 176 0.42 14.43 1.03
N ARG A 177 1.37 13.60 1.49
CA ARG A 177 1.83 13.55 2.90
C ARG A 177 2.41 14.88 3.33
N LEU A 178 3.35 15.43 2.57
CA LEU A 178 3.97 16.73 2.88
C LEU A 178 2.98 17.88 2.79
N SER A 179 2.04 17.85 1.85
CA SER A 179 0.97 18.85 1.75
C SER A 179 0.07 18.83 2.99
N GLY A 180 -0.35 17.65 3.44
CA GLY A 180 -1.12 17.48 4.67
C GLY A 180 -0.39 18.03 5.89
N PHE A 181 0.90 17.70 6.02
CA PHE A 181 1.75 18.16 7.11
C PHE A 181 1.92 19.69 7.09
N CYS A 182 2.44 20.26 6.00
CA CYS A 182 2.76 21.68 5.90
C CYS A 182 1.52 22.57 6.00
N GLN A 183 0.41 22.21 5.33
CA GLN A 183 -0.82 23.01 5.41
C GLN A 183 -1.42 23.01 6.81
N THR A 184 -1.33 21.88 7.54
CA THR A 184 -1.82 21.80 8.90
C THR A 184 -0.98 22.67 9.85
N LEU A 185 0.34 22.65 9.70
CA LEU A 185 1.23 23.53 10.47
C LEU A 185 0.95 25.00 10.18
N THR A 186 0.81 25.37 8.91
CA THR A 186 0.50 26.76 8.51
C THR A 186 -0.81 27.25 9.12
N LYS A 187 -1.86 26.41 9.08
CA LYS A 187 -3.18 26.75 9.64
C LYS A 187 -3.17 26.89 11.16
N SER A 188 -2.20 26.32 11.85
CA SER A 188 -2.11 26.41 13.32
C SER A 188 -1.74 27.80 13.82
N GLY A 189 -1.10 28.64 12.99
CA GLY A 189 -0.61 29.96 13.35
C GLY A 189 0.59 29.95 14.32
N ASN A 190 1.20 28.79 14.58
CA ASN A 190 2.39 28.65 15.42
C ASN A 190 3.67 28.95 14.61
N ASP A 191 4.81 29.10 15.30
CA ASP A 191 6.10 29.46 14.70
C ASP A 191 6.87 28.22 14.23
N TYR A 192 6.41 27.62 13.11
CA TYR A 192 7.11 26.52 12.46
C TYR A 192 7.89 27.00 11.24
N ARG A 193 9.18 26.63 11.20
CA ARG A 193 10.07 27.01 10.12
C ARG A 193 10.56 25.77 9.37
N ILE A 194 10.16 25.61 8.14
CA ILE A 194 10.76 24.62 7.22
C ILE A 194 12.15 25.15 6.83
N LEU A 195 13.18 24.44 7.26
CA LEU A 195 14.57 24.76 6.94
C LEU A 195 14.90 24.36 5.51
N GLU A 196 14.55 23.12 5.16
CA GLU A 196 14.80 22.55 3.85
C GLU A 196 13.83 21.40 3.54
N LEU A 197 13.49 21.26 2.27
CA LEU A 197 12.91 20.08 1.64
C LEU A 197 14.00 19.37 0.87
N ARG A 198 14.35 18.16 1.27
CA ARG A 198 15.41 17.39 0.63
C ARG A 198 14.84 16.11 0.03
N ASP A 199 14.99 15.98 -1.29
CA ASP A 199 14.64 14.71 -1.95
C ASP A 199 15.67 13.62 -1.64
N CYS A 200 15.16 12.47 -1.21
CA CYS A 200 15.95 11.26 -0.92
C CYS A 200 15.34 10.00 -1.57
N GLY A 201 14.33 10.16 -2.44
CA GLY A 201 13.65 9.06 -3.11
C GLY A 201 12.92 8.08 -2.17
N GLY A 202 12.72 8.48 -0.90
CA GLY A 202 12.17 7.58 0.13
C GLY A 202 13.13 6.46 0.56
N GLU A 203 14.42 6.54 0.19
CA GLU A 203 15.41 5.49 0.41
C GLU A 203 16.24 5.73 1.68
N LEU A 204 16.46 4.68 2.48
CA LEU A 204 17.22 4.72 3.72
C LEU A 204 18.63 5.32 3.52
N ASN A 205 19.40 4.79 2.58
CA ASN A 205 20.80 5.22 2.40
C ASN A 205 20.90 6.64 1.82
N ARG A 206 19.98 7.06 0.97
CA ARG A 206 19.93 8.42 0.44
C ARG A 206 19.51 9.40 1.53
N ALA A 207 18.52 9.04 2.35
CA ALA A 207 18.08 9.83 3.49
C ALA A 207 19.18 10.02 4.54
N MET A 208 19.92 8.97 4.86
CA MET A 208 21.07 9.06 5.78
C MET A 208 22.11 10.07 5.26
N ARG A 209 22.55 9.95 4.00
CA ARG A 209 23.51 10.90 3.40
C ARG A 209 22.97 12.33 3.36
N ALA A 210 21.70 12.49 3.01
CA ALA A 210 21.04 13.79 3.00
C ALA A 210 21.03 14.42 4.40
N MET A 211 20.68 13.63 5.41
CA MET A 211 20.61 14.12 6.79
C MET A 211 21.98 14.51 7.36
N VAL A 212 23.06 13.77 7.02
CA VAL A 212 24.43 14.16 7.37
C VAL A 212 24.74 15.58 6.85
N GLN A 213 24.45 15.85 5.57
CA GLN A 213 24.67 17.19 4.97
C GLN A 213 23.80 18.27 5.62
N LEU A 214 22.56 17.94 5.97
CA LEU A 214 21.64 18.88 6.64
C LEU A 214 22.14 19.23 8.05
N LEU A 215 22.70 18.26 8.79
CA LEU A 215 23.28 18.47 10.12
C LEU A 215 24.57 19.28 10.08
N GLU A 216 25.29 19.30 8.96
CA GLU A 216 26.44 20.20 8.73
C GLU A 216 25.98 21.63 8.41
N THR A 217 24.86 21.77 7.69
CA THR A 217 24.32 23.06 7.23
C THR A 217 23.55 23.78 8.32
N PHE A 218 22.74 23.06 9.09
CA PHE A 218 21.87 23.62 10.11
C PHE A 218 22.34 23.21 11.51
N PRO A 219 22.77 24.17 12.33
CA PRO A 219 23.33 23.88 13.67
C PRO A 219 22.31 23.26 14.63
N ARG A 220 21.01 23.37 14.30
CA ARG A 220 19.93 22.77 15.08
C ARG A 220 18.73 22.45 14.21
N ILE A 221 18.29 21.21 14.26
CA ILE A 221 17.06 20.69 13.66
C ILE A 221 16.22 20.13 14.80
N ASP A 222 14.98 20.64 14.95
CA ASP A 222 14.08 20.23 16.03
C ASP A 222 13.18 19.06 15.60
N VAL A 223 12.88 18.97 14.28
CA VAL A 223 11.94 17.99 13.72
C VAL A 223 12.43 17.51 12.37
N VAL A 224 12.31 16.21 12.14
CA VAL A 224 12.39 15.57 10.83
C VAL A 224 11.01 14.99 10.50
N MET A 225 10.43 15.40 9.38
CA MET A 225 9.28 14.73 8.77
C MET A 225 9.75 13.97 7.54
N ALA A 226 9.71 12.66 7.58
CA ALA A 226 10.04 11.78 6.48
C ALA A 226 8.78 11.20 5.84
N VAL A 227 8.76 11.16 4.51
CA VAL A 227 7.58 10.69 3.77
C VAL A 227 7.27 9.22 3.98
N ASN A 228 8.25 8.42 4.38
CA ASN A 228 8.11 7.01 4.73
C ASN A 228 9.13 6.61 5.81
N GLU A 229 8.99 5.41 6.34
CA GLU A 229 9.85 4.92 7.41
C GLU A 229 11.27 4.61 6.96
N GLN A 230 11.49 4.19 5.71
CA GLN A 230 12.85 3.97 5.20
C GLN A 230 13.67 5.27 5.23
N ALA A 231 13.08 6.39 4.82
CA ALA A 231 13.73 7.69 4.93
C ALA A 231 13.91 8.13 6.39
N ALA A 232 12.94 7.86 7.26
CA ALA A 232 13.03 8.16 8.68
C ALA A 232 14.17 7.39 9.35
N LEU A 233 14.30 6.09 9.09
CA LEU A 233 15.38 5.24 9.61
C LEU A 233 16.76 5.73 9.16
N GLY A 234 16.89 6.12 7.90
CA GLY A 234 18.12 6.73 7.40
C GLY A 234 18.46 8.04 8.10
N ALA A 235 17.47 8.91 8.33
CA ALA A 235 17.67 10.15 9.08
C ALA A 235 18.04 9.89 10.53
N MET A 236 17.38 8.94 11.20
CA MET A 236 17.65 8.57 12.58
C MET A 236 19.08 8.04 12.75
N ALA A 237 19.60 7.24 11.81
CA ALA A 237 20.98 6.78 11.85
C ALA A 237 21.99 7.95 11.83
N ALA A 238 21.76 8.98 10.98
CA ALA A 238 22.60 10.17 10.96
C ALA A 238 22.46 11.04 12.22
N LEU A 239 21.24 11.15 12.77
CA LEU A 239 20.99 11.87 14.03
C LEU A 239 21.67 11.18 15.22
N GLU A 240 21.67 9.84 15.26
CA GLU A 240 22.33 9.05 16.30
C GLU A 240 23.84 9.18 16.21
N GLU A 241 24.44 9.05 15.03
CA GLU A 241 25.87 9.27 14.80
C GLU A 241 26.32 10.65 15.26
N LYS A 242 25.47 11.67 15.09
CA LYS A 242 25.73 13.03 15.55
C LYS A 242 25.46 13.24 17.05
N GLY A 243 24.80 12.28 17.71
CA GLY A 243 24.41 12.35 19.13
C GLY A 243 23.26 13.32 19.43
N VAL A 244 22.36 13.57 18.44
CA VAL A 244 21.24 14.51 18.58
C VAL A 244 19.87 13.85 18.41
N LEU A 245 19.78 12.53 18.20
CA LEU A 245 18.51 11.84 18.01
C LEU A 245 17.54 12.08 19.17
N SER A 246 18.00 11.98 20.42
CA SER A 246 17.15 12.16 21.61
C SER A 246 16.57 13.58 21.78
N SER A 247 17.07 14.57 21.02
CA SER A 247 16.60 15.96 21.03
C SER A 247 15.86 16.35 19.75
N THR A 248 15.65 15.41 18.83
CA THR A 248 15.00 15.65 17.54
C THR A 248 13.73 14.80 17.45
N LEU A 249 12.58 15.41 17.17
CA LEU A 249 11.34 14.69 16.93
C LEU A 249 11.36 14.11 15.50
N VAL A 250 11.10 12.81 15.36
CA VAL A 250 11.07 12.14 14.06
C VAL A 250 9.67 11.62 13.78
N TYR A 251 9.09 12.05 12.66
CA TYR A 251 7.79 11.65 12.14
C TYR A 251 7.94 10.90 10.82
N SER A 252 7.08 9.93 10.61
CA SER A 252 7.08 9.12 9.38
C SER A 252 5.69 8.58 9.05
N VAL A 253 5.62 7.82 7.96
CA VAL A 253 4.41 7.12 7.53
C VAL A 253 4.80 5.67 7.22
N ASP A 254 4.00 4.72 7.58
CA ASP A 254 3.80 3.32 7.18
C ASP A 254 3.26 2.44 8.31
N GLY A 255 3.79 2.52 9.53
CA GLY A 255 3.34 1.72 10.69
C GLY A 255 3.95 0.32 10.74
N SER A 256 5.19 0.17 10.29
CA SER A 256 5.91 -1.11 10.33
C SER A 256 6.18 -1.60 11.75
N PRO A 257 6.42 -2.91 11.93
CA PRO A 257 6.86 -3.45 13.20
C PRO A 257 8.12 -2.77 13.74
N GLU A 258 9.07 -2.43 12.86
CA GLU A 258 10.33 -1.77 13.21
C GLU A 258 10.10 -0.36 13.75
N ALA A 259 9.32 0.47 13.04
CA ALA A 259 8.99 1.81 13.50
C ALA A 259 8.23 1.78 14.83
N LYS A 260 7.30 0.85 15.01
CA LYS A 260 6.57 0.68 16.28
C LYS A 260 7.50 0.29 17.43
N ALA A 261 8.51 -0.53 17.18
CA ALA A 261 9.53 -0.83 18.20
C ALA A 261 10.30 0.44 18.59
N LEU A 262 10.75 1.24 17.61
CA LEU A 262 11.45 2.50 17.85
C LEU A 262 10.57 3.54 18.57
N ILE A 263 9.26 3.58 18.27
CA ILE A 263 8.32 4.43 19.00
C ILE A 263 8.15 3.94 20.45
N SER A 264 8.08 2.62 20.66
CA SER A 264 8.01 2.03 22.00
C SER A 264 9.24 2.40 22.87
N GLU A 265 10.40 2.48 22.26
CA GLU A 265 11.67 2.86 22.89
C GLU A 265 11.84 4.39 23.03
N GLY A 266 10.94 5.18 22.45
CA GLY A 266 11.02 6.65 22.45
C GLY A 266 12.08 7.24 21.50
N LEU A 267 12.59 6.43 20.57
CA LEU A 267 13.58 6.86 19.57
C LEU A 267 12.92 7.51 18.33
N MET A 268 11.75 7.04 17.93
CA MET A 268 10.88 7.67 16.93
C MET A 268 9.67 8.29 17.63
N THR A 269 9.23 9.46 17.20
CA THR A 269 8.14 10.20 17.85
C THR A 269 6.79 9.61 17.54
N ALA A 270 6.49 9.40 16.25
CA ALA A 270 5.24 8.85 15.77
C ALA A 270 5.35 8.40 14.31
N THR A 271 4.44 7.52 13.91
CA THR A 271 4.21 7.16 12.51
C THR A 271 2.72 7.20 12.20
N SER A 272 2.36 7.64 10.99
CA SER A 272 1.00 7.50 10.47
C SER A 272 0.87 6.17 9.75
N ALA A 273 0.29 5.17 10.43
CA ALA A 273 0.24 3.80 9.97
C ALA A 273 -0.71 3.60 8.78
N GLN A 274 -0.21 2.98 7.75
CA GLN A 274 -0.94 2.43 6.61
C GLN A 274 -1.38 0.98 6.91
N SER A 275 -2.19 0.40 6.03
CA SER A 275 -2.68 -0.98 6.17
C SER A 275 -2.34 -1.80 4.92
N PRO A 276 -1.06 -2.25 4.75
CA PRO A 276 -0.63 -2.97 3.53
C PRO A 276 -1.41 -4.27 3.31
N LEU A 277 -1.72 -5.02 4.36
CA LEU A 277 -2.56 -6.22 4.26
C LEU A 277 -3.95 -5.90 3.71
N ARG A 278 -4.55 -4.77 4.10
CA ARG A 278 -5.85 -4.34 3.60
C ARG A 278 -5.76 -3.89 2.15
N ILE A 279 -4.71 -3.15 1.79
CA ILE A 279 -4.46 -2.73 0.40
C ILE A 279 -4.33 -3.97 -0.49
N GLY A 280 -3.52 -4.96 -0.09
CA GLY A 280 -3.33 -6.20 -0.84
C GLY A 280 -4.62 -7.00 -1.04
N ARG A 281 -5.43 -7.16 0.03
CA ARG A 281 -6.74 -7.82 -0.07
C ARG A 281 -7.69 -7.11 -1.01
N MET A 282 -7.83 -5.79 -0.87
CA MET A 282 -8.70 -4.99 -1.74
C MET A 282 -8.23 -5.03 -3.19
N ALA A 283 -6.91 -4.99 -3.44
CA ALA A 283 -6.38 -5.13 -4.79
C ALA A 283 -6.77 -6.48 -5.41
N ALA A 284 -6.60 -7.57 -4.67
CA ALA A 284 -6.99 -8.90 -5.15
C ALA A 284 -8.51 -9.05 -5.37
N GLU A 285 -9.34 -8.46 -4.50
CA GLU A 285 -10.80 -8.42 -4.68
C GLU A 285 -11.18 -7.69 -5.97
N VAL A 286 -10.63 -6.49 -6.19
CA VAL A 286 -10.88 -5.67 -7.38
C VAL A 286 -10.39 -6.35 -8.66
N VAL A 287 -9.27 -7.12 -8.61
CA VAL A 287 -8.82 -7.94 -9.75
C VAL A 287 -9.96 -8.83 -10.25
N TYR A 288 -10.62 -9.57 -9.36
CA TYR A 288 -11.69 -10.49 -9.76
C TYR A 288 -12.99 -9.76 -10.11
N GLU A 289 -13.30 -8.64 -9.47
CA GLU A 289 -14.44 -7.82 -9.88
C GLU A 289 -14.30 -7.34 -11.32
N ILE A 290 -13.12 -6.85 -11.72
CA ILE A 290 -12.81 -6.40 -13.07
C ILE A 290 -12.86 -7.58 -14.06
N LEU A 291 -12.14 -8.66 -13.79
CA LEU A 291 -12.03 -9.81 -14.69
C LEU A 291 -13.34 -10.58 -14.89
N GLU A 292 -14.25 -10.50 -13.93
CA GLU A 292 -15.58 -11.13 -13.99
C GLU A 292 -16.67 -10.18 -14.47
N GLY A 293 -16.34 -8.92 -14.80
CA GLY A 293 -17.28 -7.91 -15.23
C GLY A 293 -18.27 -7.48 -14.15
N LYS A 294 -17.91 -7.61 -12.88
CA LYS A 294 -18.71 -7.16 -11.74
C LYS A 294 -18.57 -5.66 -11.52
N PRO A 295 -19.50 -5.01 -10.84
CA PRO A 295 -19.32 -3.62 -10.40
C PRO A 295 -18.13 -3.49 -9.43
N TYR A 296 -17.30 -2.47 -9.61
CA TYR A 296 -16.16 -2.15 -8.74
C TYR A 296 -16.05 -0.64 -8.51
N LEU A 297 -15.30 -0.24 -7.48
CA LEU A 297 -14.97 1.15 -7.23
C LEU A 297 -13.70 1.52 -8.01
N THR A 298 -13.72 2.66 -8.70
CA THR A 298 -12.57 3.16 -9.47
C THR A 298 -11.53 3.88 -8.61
N ASN A 299 -11.91 4.29 -7.37
CA ASN A 299 -11.02 4.94 -6.43
C ASN A 299 -11.34 4.48 -5.00
N ILE A 300 -10.37 3.88 -4.34
CA ILE A 300 -10.47 3.35 -2.99
C ILE A 300 -9.41 4.02 -2.12
N VAL A 301 -9.85 4.68 -1.06
CA VAL A 301 -8.95 5.33 -0.10
C VAL A 301 -8.99 4.59 1.23
N VAL A 302 -7.88 3.97 1.59
CA VAL A 302 -7.72 3.24 2.85
C VAL A 302 -7.38 4.23 3.98
N PRO A 303 -8.12 4.22 5.09
CA PRO A 303 -7.82 5.08 6.24
C PRO A 303 -6.43 4.80 6.81
N VAL A 304 -5.84 5.82 7.40
CA VAL A 304 -4.59 5.76 8.18
C VAL A 304 -4.85 6.10 9.63
N ASN A 305 -4.03 5.59 10.54
CA ASN A 305 -4.11 5.86 11.96
C ASN A 305 -2.75 6.32 12.47
N GLN A 306 -2.72 7.31 13.35
CA GLN A 306 -1.48 7.67 14.01
C GLN A 306 -1.12 6.66 15.08
N ILE A 307 0.17 6.36 15.20
CA ILE A 307 0.75 5.55 16.27
C ILE A 307 1.81 6.39 16.97
N THR A 308 1.56 6.65 18.23
CA THR A 308 2.48 7.30 19.17
C THR A 308 2.89 6.29 20.25
N GLN A 309 3.77 6.69 21.15
CA GLN A 309 4.16 5.83 22.28
C GLN A 309 2.94 5.45 23.16
N GLU A 310 1.96 6.33 23.30
CA GLU A 310 0.74 6.05 24.05
C GLU A 310 -0.13 4.99 23.39
N ASP A 311 -0.10 4.90 22.06
CA ASP A 311 -0.89 3.96 21.28
C ASP A 311 -0.28 2.55 21.19
N ILE A 312 1.00 2.39 21.54
CA ILE A 312 1.70 1.10 21.42
C ILE A 312 1.02 -0.02 22.23
N LEU A 313 0.43 0.30 23.38
CA LEU A 313 -0.33 -0.68 24.19
C LEU A 313 -1.54 -1.24 23.43
N ARG A 314 -2.12 -0.46 22.52
CA ARG A 314 -3.28 -0.85 21.72
C ARG A 314 -2.87 -1.59 20.44
N TYR A 315 -1.85 -1.09 19.76
CA TYR A 315 -1.45 -1.61 18.45
C TYR A 315 -0.40 -2.71 18.55
N GLY A 316 0.36 -2.76 19.66
CA GLY A 316 1.53 -3.63 19.78
C GLY A 316 2.66 -3.23 18.83
N THR A 317 3.78 -3.92 18.95
CA THR A 317 4.96 -3.71 18.07
C THR A 317 5.03 -4.75 16.94
N GLY A 318 4.33 -5.87 17.04
CA GLY A 318 4.36 -6.92 16.02
C GLY A 318 3.33 -6.73 14.90
N GLY A 319 3.72 -7.15 13.68
CA GLY A 319 2.84 -7.14 12.49
C GLY A 319 2.49 -5.74 11.96
N TRP A 320 1.84 -5.70 10.82
CA TRP A 320 1.26 -4.49 10.21
C TRP A 320 -0.16 -4.23 10.73
N GLN A 321 -0.70 -3.01 10.50
CA GLN A 321 -2.08 -2.62 10.87
C GLN A 321 -3.10 -2.99 9.79
#